data_69d03f1823ad7a5b798011f6b109d365
#
_entry.id   69d03f1823ad7a5b798011f6b109d365
#
_cell.length_a   1.000
_cell.length_b   1.000
_cell.length_c   1.000
_cell.angle_alpha   90.00
_cell.angle_beta   90.00
_cell.angle_gamma   90.00
#
_symmetry.space_group_name_H-M   'P 1'
#
loop_
_entity.id
_entity.type
_entity.pdbx_description
1 polymer ?
#
loop_
_entity_poly.entity_id
_entity_poly.type
_entity_poly.pdbx_seq_one_letter_code
_entity_poly.pdbx_strand_id
1 'polypeptide(L)' 'MGKQIHVVRSGNVWKLKQDGCTRSSGVFDHQYQAIERGRQIAMNQGKELTIHAMDGHIRDKRSYGNDPYPPKG' A
#
# COMPACT_ATOMS: atom_id res chain seq x y z
N MET A 1 3.74 12.37 -8.91
CA MET A 1 4.86 11.63 -8.51
C MET A 1 4.55 10.46 -7.65
N GLY A 2 4.48 9.35 -7.97
CA GLY A 2 4.24 8.10 -7.35
C GLY A 2 4.49 7.97 -5.86
N LYS A 3 3.71 8.66 -5.07
CA LYS A 3 3.91 8.66 -3.64
C LYS A 3 2.95 7.77 -2.89
N GLN A 4 2.09 7.07 -3.59
CA GLN A 4 1.12 6.20 -2.95
C GLN A 4 1.30 4.78 -3.41
N ILE A 5 1.07 3.87 -2.47
CA ILE A 5 1.02 2.44 -2.74
C ILE A 5 -0.41 2.01 -2.47
N HIS A 6 -0.96 1.24 -3.41
CA HIS A 6 -2.34 0.78 -3.31
C HIS A 6 -2.39 -0.72 -3.17
N VAL A 7 -3.19 -1.18 -2.22
CA VAL A 7 -3.53 -2.60 -2.07
C VAL A 7 -4.90 -2.78 -2.69
N VAL A 8 -4.97 -3.50 -3.80
CA VAL A 8 -6.22 -3.65 -4.56
C VAL A 8 -6.53 -5.12 -4.80
N ARG A 9 -7.81 -5.44 -4.87
CA ARG A 9 -8.28 -6.78 -5.20
C ARG A 9 -8.32 -6.94 -6.71
N SER A 10 -7.84 -8.07 -7.19
CA SER A 10 -7.86 -8.37 -8.61
C SER A 10 -8.22 -9.85 -8.75
N GLY A 11 -9.49 -10.14 -9.06
CA GLY A 11 -9.96 -11.51 -9.14
C GLY A 11 -9.84 -12.20 -7.80
N ASN A 12 -9.03 -13.24 -7.74
CA ASN A 12 -8.85 -14.01 -6.52
C ASN A 12 -7.61 -13.63 -5.71
N VAL A 13 -6.92 -12.58 -6.14
CA VAL A 13 -5.67 -12.20 -5.49
C VAL A 13 -5.68 -10.72 -5.15
N TRP A 14 -4.70 -10.32 -4.36
CA TRP A 14 -4.49 -8.92 -3.99
C TRP A 14 -3.19 -8.46 -4.60
N LYS A 15 -3.20 -7.25 -5.16
CA LYS A 15 -2.03 -6.70 -5.84
C LYS A 15 -1.60 -5.42 -5.14
N LEU A 16 -0.29 -5.22 -5.14
CA LEU A 16 0.30 -3.96 -4.71
C LEU A 16 0.63 -3.16 -5.95
N LYS A 17 0.11 -1.94 -6.01
CA LYS A 17 0.40 -1.04 -7.13
C LYS A 17 0.92 0.27 -6.59
N GLN A 18 1.84 0.87 -7.33
CA GLN A 18 2.37 2.18 -6.99
C GLN A 18 1.92 3.17 -8.05
N ASP A 19 1.65 4.41 -7.61
CA ASP A 19 1.28 5.47 -8.54
C ASP A 19 2.38 5.64 -9.57
N GLY A 20 1.98 5.79 -10.82
CA GLY A 20 2.92 5.99 -11.90
C GLY A 20 3.52 4.71 -12.43
N CYS A 21 3.17 3.57 -11.86
CA CYS A 21 3.67 2.29 -12.32
C CYS A 21 2.56 1.49 -12.98
N THR A 22 2.90 0.85 -14.09
CA THR A 22 1.93 -0.02 -14.76
C THR A 22 1.99 -1.44 -14.26
N ARG A 23 3.06 -1.79 -13.55
CA ARG A 23 3.25 -3.13 -13.01
C ARG A 23 2.85 -3.18 -11.56
N SER A 24 2.39 -4.35 -11.14
CA SER A 24 2.16 -4.61 -9.72
C SER A 24 3.50 -4.81 -9.03
N SER A 25 3.61 -4.31 -7.81
CA SER A 25 4.80 -4.54 -7.00
C SER A 25 4.76 -5.90 -6.34
N GLY A 26 3.62 -6.58 -6.34
CA GLY A 26 3.50 -7.91 -5.78
C GLY A 26 2.09 -8.41 -5.93
N VAL A 27 1.94 -9.73 -5.85
CA VAL A 27 0.66 -10.41 -5.93
C VAL A 27 0.57 -11.35 -4.74
N PHE A 28 -0.55 -11.33 -4.03
CA PHE A 28 -0.70 -12.06 -2.78
C PHE A 28 -2.06 -12.74 -2.74
N ASP A 29 -2.13 -13.87 -2.06
CA ASP A 29 -3.39 -14.59 -1.93
C ASP A 29 -4.33 -13.93 -0.93
N HIS A 30 -3.79 -13.24 0.06
CA HIS A 30 -4.58 -12.64 1.13
C HIS A 30 -4.27 -11.17 1.26
N GLN A 31 -5.30 -10.41 1.67
CA GLN A 31 -5.16 -8.98 1.83
C GLN A 31 -4.09 -8.63 2.87
N TYR A 32 -4.05 -9.35 3.98
CA TYR A 32 -3.10 -9.01 5.03
C TYR A 32 -1.66 -9.14 4.55
N GLN A 33 -1.41 -10.07 3.63
CA GLN A 33 -0.07 -10.23 3.07
C GLN A 33 0.32 -9.02 2.23
N ALA A 34 -0.62 -8.55 1.42
CA ALA A 34 -0.37 -7.37 0.59
C ALA A 34 -0.19 -6.14 1.48
N ILE A 35 -1.00 -6.01 2.52
CA ILE A 35 -0.88 -4.88 3.44
C ILE A 35 0.48 -4.87 4.11
N GLU A 36 0.92 -6.02 4.58
CA GLU A 36 2.20 -6.12 5.28
C GLU A 36 3.35 -5.73 4.36
N ARG A 37 3.34 -6.24 3.14
CA ARG A 37 4.39 -5.89 2.19
C ARG A 37 4.33 -4.43 1.81
N GLY A 38 3.12 -3.93 1.56
CA GLY A 38 2.95 -2.52 1.22
C GLY A 38 3.41 -1.60 2.33
N ARG A 39 3.14 -1.99 3.57
CA ARG A 39 3.58 -1.22 4.73
C ARG A 39 5.11 -1.12 4.76
N GLN A 40 5.79 -2.24 4.53
CA GLN A 40 7.26 -2.23 4.53
C GLN A 40 7.81 -1.33 3.44
N ILE A 41 7.25 -1.40 2.23
CA ILE A 41 7.70 -0.56 1.14
C ILE A 41 7.42 0.90 1.45
N ALA A 42 6.23 1.19 1.96
CA ALA A 42 5.84 2.56 2.27
C ALA A 42 6.75 3.16 3.34
N MET A 43 7.08 2.37 4.35
CA MET A 43 7.97 2.84 5.41
C MET A 43 9.38 3.10 4.88
N ASN A 44 9.87 2.20 4.02
CA ASN A 44 11.22 2.33 3.48
C ASN A 44 11.35 3.51 2.53
N GLN A 45 10.28 3.81 1.78
CA GLN A 45 10.35 4.82 0.74
C GLN A 45 9.63 6.10 1.10
N GLY A 46 9.07 6.18 2.30
CA GLY A 46 8.36 7.37 2.73
C GLY A 46 7.10 7.63 1.93
N LYS A 47 6.32 6.60 1.66
CA LYS A 47 5.11 6.71 0.85
C LYS A 47 3.87 6.50 1.70
N GLU A 48 2.72 6.81 1.10
CA GLU A 48 1.44 6.55 1.71
C GLU A 48 0.92 5.21 1.22
N LEU A 49 0.20 4.53 2.09
CA LEU A 49 -0.40 3.24 1.78
C LEU A 49 -1.91 3.38 1.81
N THR A 50 -2.56 3.08 0.69
CA THR A 50 -4.01 3.09 0.58
C THR A 50 -4.49 1.65 0.43
N ILE A 51 -5.36 1.23 1.32
CA ILE A 51 -5.86 -0.14 1.33
C ILE A 51 -7.30 -0.12 0.84
N HIS A 52 -7.57 -0.86 -0.22
CA HIS A 52 -8.90 -0.96 -0.81
C HIS A 52 -9.59 -2.22 -0.33
N ALA A 53 -10.89 -2.14 -0.13
CA ALA A 53 -11.68 -3.30 0.24
C ALA A 53 -11.95 -4.16 -0.99
N MET A 54 -12.59 -5.31 -0.76
CA MET A 54 -12.88 -6.25 -1.83
C MET A 54 -13.75 -5.64 -2.93
N ASP A 55 -14.62 -4.72 -2.56
CA ASP A 55 -15.53 -4.08 -3.52
C ASP A 55 -14.95 -2.83 -4.15
N GLY A 56 -13.70 -2.48 -3.83
CA GLY A 56 -13.03 -1.35 -4.42
C GLY A 56 -13.07 -0.07 -3.60
N HIS A 57 -13.82 -0.03 -2.53
CA HIS A 57 -13.84 1.15 -1.65
C HIS A 57 -12.52 1.26 -0.91
N ILE A 58 -12.16 2.48 -0.55
CA ILE A 58 -11.00 2.69 0.30
C ILE A 58 -11.37 2.26 1.72
N ARG A 59 -10.63 1.28 2.22
CA ARG A 59 -10.85 0.75 3.55
C ARG A 59 -10.02 1.49 4.59
N ASP A 60 -8.79 1.85 4.23
CA ASP A 60 -7.88 2.47 5.18
C ASP A 60 -6.80 3.21 4.43
N LYS A 61 -6.28 4.25 5.03
CA LYS A 61 -5.15 5.00 4.49
C LYS A 61 -4.15 5.22 5.60
N ARG A 62 -2.89 4.96 5.31
CA ARG A 62 -1.82 5.12 6.28
C ARG A 62 -0.71 5.93 5.66
N SER A 63 -0.14 6.82 6.44
CA SER A 63 0.91 7.70 5.97
C SER A 63 2.20 7.37 6.70
N TYR A 64 3.25 7.13 5.95
CA TYR A 64 4.55 6.82 6.51
C TYR A 64 5.60 7.83 6.09
N GLY A 65 5.25 8.71 5.19
CA GLY A 65 6.24 9.57 4.57
C GLY A 65 6.49 10.86 5.29
N ASN A 66 5.49 11.37 5.99
CA ASN A 66 5.61 12.66 6.66
C ASN A 66 5.70 12.52 8.15
N ASP A 67 6.16 11.42 8.65
CA ASP A 67 6.25 11.20 10.06
C ASP A 67 7.42 11.99 10.59
N PRO A 68 7.23 13.03 11.35
CA PRO A 68 8.35 13.81 11.87
C PRO A 68 9.10 13.05 12.93
N TYR A 69 8.75 12.71 13.18
CA TYR A 69 9.31 12.22 14.06
C TYR A 69 9.48 11.70 14.59
N PRO A 70 9.67 11.55 14.94
CA PRO A 70 9.80 10.98 15.54
C PRO A 70 9.74 10.87 16.22
N PRO A 71 9.48 10.67 16.35
CA PRO A 71 9.41 10.48 16.95
C PRO A 71 9.41 10.18 17.52
N LYS A 72 9.21 10.14 17.69
CA LYS A 72 9.26 9.89 18.26
C LYS A 72 9.55 9.40 18.67
N GLY A 73 9.63 9.44 18.61
CA GLY A 73 9.89 9.01 19.06
C GLY A 73 10.08 8.90 19.23
#